data_0bba0ee73fd89fad6b66f97b5ca6149f
#
_entry.id   0bba0ee73fd89fad6b66f97b5ca6149f
#
_cell.length_a   1.000
_cell.length_b   1.000
_cell.length_c   1.000
_cell.angle_alpha   90.00
_cell.angle_beta   90.00
_cell.angle_gamma   90.00
#
_symmetry.space_group_name_H-M   'P 1'
#
loop_
_entity.id
_entity.type
_entity.pdbx_description
1 polymer ?
#
loop_
_entity_poly.entity_id
_entity_poly.type
_entity_poly.pdbx_seq_one_letter_code
_entity_poly.pdbx_strand_id
1 'polypeptide(L)'
;MCYTVFLETNRGAKYMKLTHKHTLAASYLGYITQAVVNNLTPLLFVVFETSLGISIGRISLLITVNFGVQMLVDLLSAKWINVIGTRRAIVAAHAFAAAGLVALGVLPYRTADPYVGVLCAVCLCAVGGGITEVLISPIVEALPSEDKAGSMSLLHAFYCWGHVGVVVLSTLYFALAGTGRWALLPVLWAVLPLCNMVLFARVPLCTLAGDEHHTPLRALLKSKMIWLFLLMMVCAGASEQGMSQWASLFAETGLKVPKAMGDLLGPCAFAVMMGLSRTLYGIWGARISLKRCMAASCLLCVAGYAAAVFAPWPLLSLAGCALCGFSVGILWPGTFSLFMVHCPEGGTAMFALFALAGDVGCALGPGVVGAVSGMAGGALKAGLLAACAFPVLLLLAVSRLRRRPKGEQ
;
A
#
# COMPACT_ATOMS: atom_id res chain seq x y z
N MET A 1 -29.21 12.00 4.78
CA MET A 1 -30.17 12.48 3.78
C MET A 1 -29.42 12.60 2.46
N CYS A 2 -29.59 11.60 1.55
CA CYS A 2 -28.87 11.57 0.27
C CYS A 2 -29.48 12.61 -0.68
N TYR A 3 -28.72 13.65 -1.03
CA TYR A 3 -29.12 14.58 -2.08
C TYR A 3 -28.93 13.95 -3.44
N THR A 4 -30.05 13.61 -4.08
CA THR A 4 -30.11 13.26 -5.51
C THR A 4 -30.11 14.57 -6.28
N VAL A 5 -28.98 14.98 -6.85
CA VAL A 5 -28.95 16.11 -7.78
C VAL A 5 -29.49 15.60 -9.12
N PHE A 6 -30.73 15.96 -9.39
CA PHE A 6 -31.36 15.81 -10.71
C PHE A 6 -30.77 16.87 -11.64
N LEU A 7 -29.98 16.46 -12.61
CA LEU A 7 -29.80 17.21 -13.86
C LEU A 7 -30.70 16.54 -14.90
N GLU A 8 -31.92 17.04 -15.03
CA GLU A 8 -32.73 16.82 -16.21
C GLU A 8 -32.15 17.65 -17.36
N THR A 9 -31.43 17.00 -18.26
CA THR A 9 -31.26 17.50 -19.63
C THR A 9 -31.81 16.45 -20.57
N ASN A 10 -32.94 16.80 -21.12
CA ASN A 10 -33.73 16.09 -22.09
C ASN A 10 -32.95 15.94 -23.41
N ARG A 11 -32.58 14.70 -23.79
CA ARG A 11 -32.41 14.21 -25.17
C ARG A 11 -32.19 12.71 -25.14
N GLY A 12 -33.01 11.98 -25.84
CA GLY A 12 -33.24 10.54 -25.89
C GLY A 12 -32.05 9.59 -26.11
N ALA A 13 -31.07 9.62 -25.25
CA ALA A 13 -30.13 8.54 -25.07
C ALA A 13 -30.45 7.86 -23.72
N LYS A 14 -30.65 6.55 -23.75
CA LYS A 14 -30.92 5.69 -22.60
C LYS A 14 -29.63 5.66 -21.74
N TYR A 15 -29.34 6.74 -21.01
CA TYR A 15 -28.20 6.76 -20.08
C TYR A 15 -28.48 5.76 -18.97
N MET A 16 -27.60 4.78 -18.83
CA MET A 16 -27.62 3.82 -17.74
C MET A 16 -27.50 4.61 -16.41
N LYS A 17 -28.55 4.58 -15.56
CA LYS A 17 -28.53 5.26 -14.26
C LYS A 17 -27.45 4.58 -13.41
N LEU A 18 -26.37 5.32 -13.13
CA LEU A 18 -25.32 4.86 -12.23
C LEU A 18 -25.86 4.77 -10.79
N THR A 19 -25.55 3.69 -10.10
CA THR A 19 -26.03 3.36 -8.76
C THR A 19 -24.87 3.28 -7.77
N HIS A 20 -25.15 3.12 -6.48
CA HIS A 20 -24.14 2.89 -5.45
C HIS A 20 -23.26 1.64 -5.70
N LYS A 21 -23.77 0.64 -6.44
CA LYS A 21 -22.95 -0.50 -6.90
C LYS A 21 -21.81 -0.06 -7.83
N HIS A 22 -22.07 0.93 -8.68
CA HIS A 22 -21.02 1.50 -9.55
C HIS A 22 -20.02 2.34 -8.74
N THR A 23 -20.46 3.00 -7.67
CA THR A 23 -19.56 3.68 -6.73
C THR A 23 -18.65 2.69 -6.02
N LEU A 24 -19.19 1.56 -5.58
CA LEU A 24 -18.41 0.49 -4.96
C LEU A 24 -17.39 -0.09 -5.96
N ALA A 25 -17.81 -0.34 -7.21
CA ALA A 25 -16.89 -0.79 -8.28
C ALA A 25 -15.79 0.24 -8.57
N ALA A 26 -16.13 1.55 -8.62
CA ALA A 26 -15.14 2.63 -8.76
C ALA A 26 -14.16 2.65 -7.59
N SER A 27 -14.62 2.38 -6.37
CA SER A 27 -13.76 2.29 -5.19
C SER A 27 -12.81 1.09 -5.28
N TYR A 28 -13.25 -0.07 -5.75
CA TYR A 28 -12.39 -1.22 -6.00
C TYR A 28 -11.31 -0.92 -7.06
N LEU A 29 -11.70 -0.28 -8.17
CA LEU A 29 -10.75 0.19 -9.19
C LEU A 29 -9.78 1.25 -8.65
N GLY A 30 -10.23 2.06 -7.70
CA GLY A 30 -9.38 3.02 -6.99
C GLY A 30 -8.29 2.33 -6.17
N TYR A 31 -8.60 1.24 -5.45
CA TYR A 31 -7.59 0.45 -4.72
C TYR A 31 -6.66 -0.33 -5.66
N ILE A 32 -7.14 -0.75 -6.85
CA ILE A 32 -6.25 -1.28 -7.89
C ILE A 32 -5.34 -0.16 -8.41
N THR A 33 -5.84 1.07 -8.60
CA THR A 33 -5.01 2.23 -8.97
C THR A 33 -3.94 2.50 -7.90
N GLN A 34 -4.29 2.42 -6.61
CA GLN A 34 -3.35 2.54 -5.50
C GLN A 34 -2.27 1.46 -5.55
N ALA A 35 -2.67 0.21 -5.87
CA ALA A 35 -1.72 -0.88 -6.06
C ALA A 35 -0.76 -0.63 -7.23
N VAL A 36 -1.25 -0.05 -8.35
CA VAL A 36 -0.40 0.35 -9.49
C VAL A 36 0.61 1.40 -9.06
N VAL A 37 0.16 2.47 -8.40
CA VAL A 37 1.02 3.57 -7.94
C VAL A 37 2.15 3.08 -7.02
N ASN A 38 1.84 2.17 -6.11
CA ASN A 38 2.81 1.72 -5.10
C ASN A 38 3.72 0.58 -5.59
N ASN A 39 3.29 -0.23 -6.57
CA ASN A 39 3.99 -1.47 -6.91
C ASN A 39 4.53 -1.53 -8.35
N LEU A 40 4.17 -0.59 -9.24
CA LEU A 40 4.75 -0.57 -10.59
C LEU A 40 6.21 -0.11 -10.58
N THR A 41 6.52 0.97 -9.86
CA THR A 41 7.87 1.54 -9.79
C THR A 41 8.93 0.53 -9.32
N PRO A 42 8.69 -0.30 -8.29
CA PRO A 42 9.61 -1.37 -7.87
C PRO A 42 9.98 -2.38 -8.96
N LEU A 43 9.08 -2.69 -9.88
CA LEU A 43 9.34 -3.59 -11.01
C LEU A 43 10.29 -2.98 -12.06
N LEU A 44 10.46 -1.65 -12.00
CA LEU A 44 11.34 -0.89 -12.91
C LEU A 44 12.72 -0.61 -12.31
N PHE A 45 13.00 -0.98 -11.07
CA PHE A 45 14.26 -0.63 -10.38
C PHE A 45 15.50 -1.12 -11.13
N VAL A 46 15.46 -2.37 -11.64
CA VAL A 46 16.57 -2.91 -12.46
C VAL A 46 16.76 -2.07 -13.72
N VAL A 47 15.66 -1.66 -14.38
CA VAL A 47 15.70 -0.80 -15.57
C VAL A 47 16.26 0.58 -15.23
N PHE A 48 15.89 1.14 -14.09
CA PHE A 48 16.42 2.44 -13.63
C PHE A 48 17.93 2.35 -13.36
N GLU A 49 18.39 1.25 -12.78
CA GLU A 49 19.82 1.02 -12.54
C GLU A 49 20.58 0.82 -13.85
N THR A 50 20.11 -0.09 -14.71
CA THR A 50 20.85 -0.52 -15.91
C THR A 50 20.70 0.42 -17.09
N SER A 51 19.52 1.00 -17.32
CA SER A 51 19.23 1.82 -18.50
C SER A 51 19.33 3.33 -18.23
N LEU A 52 19.06 3.77 -16.99
CA LEU A 52 19.13 5.20 -16.62
C LEU A 52 20.33 5.53 -15.72
N GLY A 53 21.11 4.53 -15.28
CA GLY A 53 22.30 4.72 -14.43
C GLY A 53 21.95 5.23 -13.01
N ILE A 54 20.73 4.99 -12.53
CA ILE A 54 20.28 5.46 -11.20
C ILE A 54 20.79 4.47 -10.14
N SER A 55 21.59 4.97 -9.19
CA SER A 55 22.15 4.12 -8.12
C SER A 55 21.07 3.61 -7.15
N ILE A 56 21.34 2.49 -6.48
CA ILE A 56 20.46 1.89 -5.45
C ILE A 56 20.10 2.90 -4.35
N GLY A 57 21.03 3.75 -3.94
CA GLY A 57 20.76 4.80 -2.95
C GLY A 57 19.72 5.83 -3.44
N ARG A 58 19.78 6.23 -4.71
CA ARG A 58 18.76 7.11 -5.33
C ARG A 58 17.41 6.38 -5.51
N ILE A 59 17.42 5.08 -5.85
CA ILE A 59 16.22 4.24 -5.92
C ILE A 59 15.55 4.15 -4.54
N SER A 60 16.33 3.93 -3.48
CA SER A 60 15.82 3.94 -2.10
C SER A 60 15.16 5.27 -1.74
N LEU A 61 15.74 6.39 -2.18
CA LEU A 61 15.16 7.71 -1.96
C LEU A 61 13.83 7.90 -2.69
N LEU A 62 13.65 7.32 -3.90
CA LEU A 62 12.36 7.34 -4.60
C LEU A 62 11.25 6.70 -3.77
N ILE A 63 11.52 5.55 -3.15
CA ILE A 63 10.56 4.84 -2.29
C ILE A 63 10.22 5.70 -1.06
N THR A 64 11.25 6.23 -0.39
CA THR A 64 11.07 7.09 0.78
C THR A 64 10.27 8.35 0.45
N VAL A 65 10.55 8.98 -0.70
CA VAL A 65 9.81 10.16 -1.17
C VAL A 65 8.37 9.79 -1.52
N ASN A 66 8.13 8.65 -2.18
CA ASN A 66 6.77 8.21 -2.50
C ASN A 66 5.89 8.14 -1.25
N PHE A 67 6.30 7.38 -0.24
CA PHE A 67 5.54 7.26 1.00
C PHE A 67 5.56 8.55 1.83
N GLY A 68 6.65 9.31 1.82
CA GLY A 68 6.73 10.62 2.47
C GLY A 68 5.75 11.64 1.89
N VAL A 69 5.56 11.65 0.57
CA VAL A 69 4.56 12.51 -0.10
C VAL A 69 3.14 12.02 0.21
N GLN A 70 2.88 10.70 0.18
CA GLN A 70 1.57 10.16 0.58
C GLN A 70 1.23 10.59 2.00
N MET A 71 2.13 10.37 2.95
CA MET A 71 1.98 10.79 4.35
C MET A 71 1.69 12.29 4.49
N LEU A 72 2.38 13.15 3.73
CA LEU A 72 2.13 14.61 3.73
C LEU A 72 0.73 14.92 3.19
N VAL A 73 0.30 14.25 2.13
CA VAL A 73 -1.04 14.38 1.56
C VAL A 73 -2.09 13.96 2.56
N ASP A 74 -1.90 12.87 3.30
CA ASP A 74 -2.82 12.36 4.32
C ASP A 74 -3.03 13.40 5.42
N LEU A 75 -1.95 13.99 5.92
CA LEU A 75 -1.99 15.06 6.93
C LEU A 75 -2.75 16.31 6.45
N LEU A 76 -2.57 16.68 5.18
CA LEU A 76 -3.18 17.86 4.59
C LEU A 76 -4.63 17.61 4.15
N SER A 77 -4.95 16.38 3.77
CA SER A 77 -6.24 15.99 3.20
C SER A 77 -7.42 16.29 4.12
N ALA A 78 -7.27 16.11 5.41
CA ALA A 78 -8.32 16.39 6.39
C ALA A 78 -8.87 17.84 6.31
N LYS A 79 -8.01 18.80 5.94
CA LYS A 79 -8.42 20.21 5.77
C LYS A 79 -8.92 20.50 4.35
N TRP A 80 -8.28 19.96 3.34
CA TRP A 80 -8.54 20.29 1.94
C TRP A 80 -9.78 19.60 1.38
N ILE A 81 -10.07 18.37 1.80
CA ILE A 81 -11.25 17.63 1.35
C ILE A 81 -12.54 18.38 1.71
N ASN A 82 -12.59 18.97 2.92
CA ASN A 82 -13.75 19.75 3.36
C ASN A 82 -13.97 21.01 2.50
N VAL A 83 -12.90 21.61 1.96
CA VAL A 83 -12.98 22.82 1.12
C VAL A 83 -13.28 22.48 -0.34
N ILE A 84 -12.58 21.50 -0.89
CA ILE A 84 -12.66 21.13 -2.31
C ILE A 84 -13.88 20.25 -2.59
N GLY A 85 -14.29 19.44 -1.62
CA GLY A 85 -15.36 18.45 -1.70
C GLY A 85 -14.88 17.10 -2.23
N THR A 86 -15.44 16.02 -1.68
CA THR A 86 -15.04 14.63 -1.92
C THR A 86 -14.94 14.27 -3.40
N ARG A 87 -15.93 14.66 -4.23
CA ARG A 87 -15.94 14.33 -5.66
C ARG A 87 -14.76 14.94 -6.39
N ARG A 88 -14.49 16.24 -6.18
CA ARG A 88 -13.39 16.93 -6.86
C ARG A 88 -12.05 16.37 -6.41
N ALA A 89 -11.92 16.04 -5.14
CA ALA A 89 -10.69 15.49 -4.58
C ALA A 89 -10.39 14.09 -5.14
N ILE A 90 -11.36 13.16 -5.20
CA ILE A 90 -11.12 11.80 -5.74
C ILE A 90 -10.89 11.82 -7.25
N VAL A 91 -11.55 12.71 -8.00
CA VAL A 91 -11.28 12.91 -9.44
C VAL A 91 -9.87 13.45 -9.65
N ALA A 92 -9.45 14.45 -8.86
CA ALA A 92 -8.08 14.98 -8.90
C ALA A 92 -7.03 13.93 -8.54
N ALA A 93 -7.31 13.06 -7.55
CA ALA A 93 -6.44 11.94 -7.18
C ALA A 93 -6.10 11.04 -8.39
N HIS A 94 -7.13 10.64 -9.13
CA HIS A 94 -6.96 9.80 -10.32
C HIS A 94 -6.29 10.56 -11.47
N ALA A 95 -6.53 11.87 -11.59
CA ALA A 95 -5.82 12.71 -12.56
C ALA A 95 -4.32 12.80 -12.24
N PHE A 96 -3.95 13.00 -10.96
CA PHE A 96 -2.55 13.01 -10.51
C PHE A 96 -1.88 11.64 -10.73
N ALA A 97 -2.55 10.54 -10.39
CA ALA A 97 -2.05 9.19 -10.62
C ALA A 97 -1.79 8.94 -12.12
N ALA A 98 -2.74 9.30 -12.99
CA ALA A 98 -2.59 9.15 -14.43
C ALA A 98 -1.46 10.03 -14.98
N ALA A 99 -1.41 11.31 -14.58
CA ALA A 99 -0.35 12.24 -14.99
C ALA A 99 1.02 11.76 -14.53
N GLY A 100 1.13 11.24 -13.30
CA GLY A 100 2.36 10.67 -12.78
C GLY A 100 2.83 9.44 -13.56
N LEU A 101 1.91 8.53 -13.91
CA LEU A 101 2.24 7.36 -14.72
C LEU A 101 2.68 7.75 -16.15
N VAL A 102 2.02 8.71 -16.78
CA VAL A 102 2.46 9.24 -18.09
C VAL A 102 3.82 9.93 -17.95
N ALA A 103 3.99 10.74 -16.91
CA ALA A 103 5.24 11.42 -16.61
C ALA A 103 6.40 10.43 -16.43
N LEU A 104 6.16 9.28 -15.77
CA LEU A 104 7.16 8.24 -15.58
C LEU A 104 7.67 7.66 -16.91
N GLY A 105 6.81 7.54 -17.92
CA GLY A 105 7.22 7.10 -19.26
C GLY A 105 7.90 8.18 -20.10
N VAL A 106 7.75 9.47 -19.76
CA VAL A 106 8.18 10.58 -20.63
C VAL A 106 9.31 11.42 -20.03
N LEU A 107 9.19 11.84 -18.75
CA LEU A 107 10.11 12.80 -18.13
C LEU A 107 11.56 12.34 -18.04
N PRO A 108 11.88 11.05 -17.77
CA PRO A 108 13.27 10.59 -17.71
C PRO A 108 14.07 10.86 -18.98
N TYR A 109 13.39 10.96 -20.13
CA TYR A 109 14.00 11.27 -21.42
C TYR A 109 13.97 12.76 -21.79
N ARG A 110 13.34 13.60 -20.97
CA ARG A 110 13.17 15.04 -21.21
C ARG A 110 13.92 15.91 -20.21
N THR A 111 14.41 15.33 -19.11
CA THR A 111 15.19 16.01 -18.07
C THR A 111 16.69 15.79 -18.29
N ALA A 112 17.51 16.75 -17.90
CA ALA A 112 18.97 16.62 -17.99
C ALA A 112 19.52 15.47 -17.12
N ASP A 113 18.94 15.26 -15.93
CA ASP A 113 19.18 14.08 -15.09
C ASP A 113 17.90 13.21 -15.11
N PRO A 114 17.94 11.99 -15.66
CA PRO A 114 16.80 11.07 -15.70
C PRO A 114 16.17 10.82 -14.32
N TYR A 115 16.99 10.85 -13.26
CA TYR A 115 16.51 10.69 -11.88
C TYR A 115 15.49 11.76 -11.50
N VAL A 116 15.72 13.01 -11.88
CA VAL A 116 14.77 14.13 -11.60
C VAL A 116 13.44 13.86 -12.29
N GLY A 117 13.46 13.37 -13.53
CA GLY A 117 12.24 12.98 -14.25
C GLY A 117 11.45 11.88 -13.56
N VAL A 118 12.14 10.84 -13.12
CA VAL A 118 11.53 9.74 -12.33
C VAL A 118 10.98 10.27 -11.00
N LEU A 119 11.74 11.10 -10.29
CA LEU A 119 11.33 11.66 -8.99
C LEU A 119 10.07 12.52 -9.11
N CYS A 120 10.00 13.41 -10.12
CA CYS A 120 8.80 14.20 -10.37
C CYS A 120 7.58 13.33 -10.68
N ALA A 121 7.76 12.28 -11.48
CA ALA A 121 6.70 11.32 -11.81
C ALA A 121 6.21 10.58 -10.57
N VAL A 122 7.12 10.09 -9.73
CA VAL A 122 6.81 9.42 -8.46
C VAL A 122 6.08 10.36 -7.50
N CYS A 123 6.49 11.62 -7.39
CA CYS A 123 5.77 12.61 -6.56
C CYS A 123 4.33 12.82 -7.04
N LEU A 124 4.10 12.92 -8.36
CA LEU A 124 2.73 13.04 -8.91
C LEU A 124 1.90 11.79 -8.60
N CYS A 125 2.47 10.61 -8.80
CA CYS A 125 1.82 9.35 -8.44
C CYS A 125 1.49 9.30 -6.94
N ALA A 126 2.42 9.71 -6.08
CA ALA A 126 2.27 9.71 -4.63
C ALA A 126 1.16 10.67 -4.16
N VAL A 127 1.03 11.86 -4.77
CA VAL A 127 -0.09 12.77 -4.49
C VAL A 127 -1.42 12.10 -4.84
N GLY A 128 -1.52 11.46 -6.01
CA GLY A 128 -2.71 10.73 -6.42
C GLY A 128 -3.02 9.55 -5.49
N GLY A 129 -1.98 8.81 -5.11
CA GLY A 129 -2.06 7.68 -4.18
C GLY A 129 -2.58 8.09 -2.80
N GLY A 130 -1.96 9.08 -2.14
CA GLY A 130 -2.36 9.54 -0.82
C GLY A 130 -3.81 10.02 -0.78
N ILE A 131 -4.24 10.88 -1.74
CA ILE A 131 -5.65 11.32 -1.80
C ILE A 131 -6.60 10.11 -1.97
N THR A 132 -6.23 9.13 -2.79
CA THR A 132 -7.02 7.91 -3.02
C THR A 132 -7.17 7.10 -1.73
N GLU A 133 -6.09 6.92 -0.99
CA GLU A 133 -6.04 6.17 0.27
C GLU A 133 -6.95 6.77 1.34
N VAL A 134 -6.88 8.09 1.52
CA VAL A 134 -7.71 8.82 2.49
C VAL A 134 -9.20 8.78 2.14
N LEU A 135 -9.55 8.81 0.86
CA LEU A 135 -10.94 9.00 0.44
C LEU A 135 -11.73 7.73 0.19
N ILE A 136 -11.11 6.67 -0.31
CA ILE A 136 -11.87 5.51 -0.79
C ILE A 136 -12.54 4.75 0.35
N SER A 137 -11.85 4.53 1.46
CA SER A 137 -12.45 3.85 2.62
C SER A 137 -13.66 4.60 3.18
N PRO A 138 -13.59 5.93 3.45
CA PRO A 138 -14.76 6.71 3.84
C PRO A 138 -15.89 6.72 2.80
N ILE A 139 -15.56 6.74 1.49
CA ILE A 139 -16.59 6.66 0.44
C ILE A 139 -17.36 5.34 0.54
N VAL A 140 -16.67 4.20 0.70
CA VAL A 140 -17.30 2.88 0.83
C VAL A 140 -18.09 2.79 2.13
N GLU A 141 -17.56 3.30 3.24
CA GLU A 141 -18.24 3.33 4.54
C GLU A 141 -19.55 4.13 4.50
N ALA A 142 -19.60 5.22 3.72
CA ALA A 142 -20.79 6.05 3.58
C ALA A 142 -21.86 5.41 2.67
N LEU A 143 -21.56 4.35 1.91
CA LEU A 143 -22.53 3.70 1.05
C LEU A 143 -23.59 2.95 1.87
N PRO A 144 -24.86 2.93 1.41
CA PRO A 144 -25.89 2.08 2.00
C PRO A 144 -25.54 0.61 1.71
N SER A 145 -25.12 -0.12 2.74
CA SER A 145 -24.77 -1.54 2.70
C SER A 145 -25.27 -2.23 3.96
N GLU A 146 -25.86 -3.41 3.82
CA GLU A 146 -26.23 -4.27 4.95
C GLU A 146 -24.99 -4.92 5.59
N ASP A 147 -23.94 -5.14 4.78
CA ASP A 147 -22.65 -5.69 5.21
C ASP A 147 -21.50 -4.71 4.91
N LYS A 148 -21.31 -3.74 5.79
CA LYS A 148 -20.21 -2.76 5.70
C LYS A 148 -18.85 -3.41 5.92
N ALA A 149 -18.76 -4.31 6.89
CA ALA A 149 -17.51 -4.99 7.21
C ALA A 149 -17.03 -5.86 6.04
N GLY A 150 -17.95 -6.59 5.39
CA GLY A 150 -17.66 -7.35 4.18
C GLY A 150 -17.21 -6.48 3.01
N SER A 151 -17.90 -5.35 2.80
CA SER A 151 -17.54 -4.39 1.74
C SER A 151 -16.15 -3.80 1.95
N MET A 152 -15.78 -3.46 3.18
CA MET A 152 -14.44 -2.96 3.55
C MET A 152 -13.37 -4.04 3.40
N SER A 153 -13.64 -5.27 3.87
CA SER A 153 -12.71 -6.39 3.72
C SER A 153 -12.43 -6.69 2.24
N LEU A 154 -13.48 -6.68 1.41
CA LEU A 154 -13.35 -6.88 -0.03
C LEU A 154 -12.58 -5.73 -0.70
N LEU A 155 -12.81 -4.49 -0.29
CA LEU A 155 -12.06 -3.33 -0.76
C LEU A 155 -10.55 -3.53 -0.55
N HIS A 156 -10.12 -3.90 0.65
CA HIS A 156 -8.71 -4.16 0.94
C HIS A 156 -8.15 -5.39 0.21
N ALA A 157 -9.00 -6.41 -0.08
CA ALA A 157 -8.61 -7.53 -0.92
C ALA A 157 -8.31 -7.09 -2.36
N PHE A 158 -9.05 -6.11 -2.90
CA PHE A 158 -8.78 -5.57 -4.24
C PHE A 158 -7.41 -4.88 -4.36
N TYR A 159 -6.86 -4.32 -3.28
CA TYR A 159 -5.46 -3.87 -3.28
C TYR A 159 -4.48 -5.03 -3.50
N CYS A 160 -4.65 -6.13 -2.77
CA CYS A 160 -3.76 -7.31 -2.93
C CYS A 160 -3.87 -7.91 -4.34
N TRP A 161 -5.09 -8.09 -4.84
CA TRP A 161 -5.31 -8.59 -6.20
C TRP A 161 -4.84 -7.60 -7.27
N GLY A 162 -4.97 -6.29 -7.00
CA GLY A 162 -4.40 -5.23 -7.81
C GLY A 162 -2.87 -5.36 -7.90
N HIS A 163 -2.20 -5.58 -6.77
CA HIS A 163 -0.76 -5.80 -6.73
C HIS A 163 -0.36 -7.03 -7.58
N VAL A 164 -1.04 -8.18 -7.40
CA VAL A 164 -0.84 -9.37 -8.25
C VAL A 164 -1.03 -9.02 -9.73
N GLY A 165 -2.11 -8.33 -10.06
CA GLY A 165 -2.41 -7.91 -11.44
C GLY A 165 -1.33 -7.02 -12.03
N VAL A 166 -0.82 -6.05 -11.27
CA VAL A 166 0.29 -5.17 -11.70
C VAL A 166 1.52 -5.99 -12.04
N VAL A 167 1.93 -6.91 -11.16
CA VAL A 167 3.12 -7.71 -11.39
C VAL A 167 2.93 -8.63 -12.59
N VAL A 168 1.85 -9.41 -12.64
CA VAL A 168 1.61 -10.38 -13.72
C VAL A 168 1.53 -9.71 -15.09
N LEU A 169 0.71 -8.63 -15.21
CA LEU A 169 0.55 -7.95 -16.49
C LEU A 169 1.81 -7.20 -16.93
N SER A 170 2.55 -6.62 -15.98
CA SER A 170 3.83 -5.95 -16.27
C SER A 170 4.89 -6.96 -16.68
N THR A 171 4.97 -8.13 -16.00
CA THR A 171 5.87 -9.21 -16.38
C THR A 171 5.55 -9.77 -17.76
N LEU A 172 4.25 -9.97 -18.07
CA LEU A 172 3.80 -10.37 -19.39
C LEU A 172 4.19 -9.34 -20.46
N TYR A 173 4.02 -8.06 -20.17
CA TYR A 173 4.45 -6.98 -21.05
C TYR A 173 5.97 -7.09 -21.35
N PHE A 174 6.79 -7.24 -20.32
CA PHE A 174 8.25 -7.38 -20.50
C PHE A 174 8.64 -8.65 -21.26
N ALA A 175 7.92 -9.76 -21.08
CA ALA A 175 8.13 -10.98 -21.82
C ALA A 175 7.83 -10.82 -23.32
N LEU A 176 6.83 -10.03 -23.67
CA LEU A 176 6.40 -9.82 -25.07
C LEU A 176 7.14 -8.66 -25.76
N ALA A 177 7.33 -7.53 -25.08
CA ALA A 177 7.86 -6.30 -25.66
C ALA A 177 9.34 -6.04 -25.34
N GLY A 178 9.89 -6.79 -24.37
CA GLY A 178 11.24 -6.59 -23.85
C GLY A 178 11.35 -5.40 -22.89
N THR A 179 12.41 -5.39 -22.07
CA THR A 179 12.67 -4.32 -21.10
C THR A 179 13.06 -2.99 -21.74
N GLY A 180 13.58 -3.00 -22.99
CA GLY A 180 13.93 -1.77 -23.71
C GLY A 180 12.74 -0.86 -24.02
N ARG A 181 11.49 -1.36 -23.98
CA ARG A 181 10.27 -0.57 -24.17
C ARG A 181 9.57 -0.23 -22.85
N TRP A 182 10.28 -0.25 -21.74
CA TRP A 182 9.72 -0.06 -20.40
C TRP A 182 8.90 1.24 -20.25
N ALA A 183 9.28 2.31 -20.94
CA ALA A 183 8.64 3.62 -20.84
C ALA A 183 7.16 3.63 -21.30
N LEU A 184 6.77 2.70 -22.17
CA LEU A 184 5.38 2.57 -22.60
C LEU A 184 4.50 1.90 -21.53
N LEU A 185 5.08 1.04 -20.68
CA LEU A 185 4.32 0.30 -19.67
C LEU A 185 3.56 1.20 -18.68
N PRO A 186 4.18 2.21 -18.01
CA PRO A 186 3.43 3.11 -17.14
C PRO A 186 2.38 3.94 -17.89
N VAL A 187 2.60 4.29 -19.15
CA VAL A 187 1.60 4.99 -19.97
C VAL A 187 0.37 4.10 -20.22
N LEU A 188 0.57 2.80 -20.45
CA LEU A 188 -0.54 1.84 -20.56
C LEU A 188 -1.30 1.70 -19.23
N TRP A 189 -0.60 1.66 -18.11
CA TRP A 189 -1.22 1.62 -16.80
C TRP A 189 -2.00 2.91 -16.47
N ALA A 190 -1.66 4.06 -17.05
CA ALA A 190 -2.38 5.32 -16.86
C ALA A 190 -3.84 5.26 -17.37
N VAL A 191 -4.16 4.33 -18.27
CA VAL A 191 -5.55 4.13 -18.77
C VAL A 191 -6.49 3.79 -17.62
N LEU A 192 -6.05 3.00 -16.64
CA LEU A 192 -6.88 2.60 -15.49
C LEU A 192 -7.34 3.81 -14.66
N PRO A 193 -6.44 4.65 -14.09
CA PRO A 193 -6.88 5.83 -13.36
C PRO A 193 -7.65 6.83 -14.24
N LEU A 194 -7.35 6.97 -15.53
CA LEU A 194 -8.13 7.83 -16.44
C LEU A 194 -9.58 7.35 -16.58
N CYS A 195 -9.80 6.06 -16.79
CA CYS A 195 -11.14 5.49 -16.84
C CYS A 195 -11.87 5.66 -15.50
N ASN A 196 -11.18 5.42 -14.39
CA ASN A 196 -11.77 5.52 -13.05
C ASN A 196 -12.05 6.97 -12.66
N MET A 197 -11.23 7.94 -13.10
CA MET A 197 -11.49 9.37 -12.99
C MET A 197 -12.86 9.75 -13.60
N VAL A 198 -13.14 9.27 -14.82
CA VAL A 198 -14.42 9.51 -15.50
C VAL A 198 -15.57 8.84 -14.75
N LEU A 199 -15.34 7.67 -14.19
CA LEU A 199 -16.33 6.94 -13.41
C LEU A 199 -16.66 7.70 -12.11
N PHE A 200 -15.67 8.13 -11.31
CA PHE A 200 -15.88 8.93 -10.11
C PHE A 200 -16.51 10.30 -10.35
N ALA A 201 -16.29 10.88 -11.52
CA ALA A 201 -16.97 12.11 -11.91
C ALA A 201 -18.50 11.94 -12.02
N ARG A 202 -19.00 10.70 -12.30
CA ARG A 202 -20.40 10.42 -12.65
C ARG A 202 -21.16 9.59 -11.61
N VAL A 203 -20.49 8.73 -10.81
CA VAL A 203 -21.16 7.86 -9.81
C VAL A 203 -21.78 8.67 -8.67
N PRO A 204 -22.89 8.21 -8.06
CA PRO A 204 -23.45 8.86 -6.89
C PRO A 204 -22.50 8.70 -5.67
N LEU A 205 -22.16 9.80 -5.02
CA LEU A 205 -21.39 9.80 -3.76
C LEU A 205 -22.31 10.23 -2.62
N CYS A 206 -22.25 9.51 -1.51
CA CYS A 206 -22.90 9.92 -0.26
C CYS A 206 -22.06 10.98 0.44
N THR A 207 -22.72 11.82 1.26
CA THR A 207 -22.04 12.76 2.14
C THR A 207 -21.24 11.96 3.16
N LEU A 208 -19.94 12.23 3.27
CA LEU A 208 -19.13 11.63 4.32
C LEU A 208 -19.61 12.17 5.67
N ALA A 209 -19.83 11.27 6.63
CA ALA A 209 -20.21 11.68 7.99
C ALA A 209 -19.06 12.47 8.60
N GLY A 210 -19.32 13.72 8.96
CA GLY A 210 -18.42 14.50 9.80
C GLY A 210 -18.50 13.94 11.21
N ASP A 211 -17.35 13.63 11.82
CA ASP A 211 -17.28 13.15 13.19
C ASP A 211 -17.74 14.23 14.17
N GLU A 212 -18.84 13.99 14.85
CA GLU A 212 -19.33 14.88 15.91
C GLU A 212 -18.54 14.74 17.24
N HIS A 213 -17.69 13.71 17.38
CA HIS A 213 -16.92 13.47 18.60
C HIS A 213 -15.43 13.32 18.30
N HIS A 214 -14.70 14.43 18.33
CA HIS A 214 -13.25 14.43 18.25
C HIS A 214 -12.62 14.35 19.64
N THR A 215 -12.04 13.19 19.99
CA THR A 215 -11.09 13.16 21.10
C THR A 215 -9.85 13.97 20.69
N PRO A 216 -9.47 15.03 21.41
CA PRO A 216 -8.36 15.87 20.99
C PRO A 216 -7.07 15.07 20.92
N LEU A 217 -6.35 15.18 19.81
CA LEU A 217 -5.11 14.46 19.53
C LEU A 217 -4.10 14.54 20.69
N ARG A 218 -4.04 15.69 21.37
CA ARG A 218 -3.19 15.89 22.55
C ARG A 218 -3.54 14.98 23.72
N ALA A 219 -4.81 14.62 23.89
CA ALA A 219 -5.24 13.70 24.96
C ALA A 219 -4.79 12.26 24.62
N LEU A 220 -4.93 11.88 23.36
CA LEU A 220 -4.50 10.58 22.84
C LEU A 220 -2.98 10.37 23.03
N LEU A 221 -2.16 11.33 22.66
CA LEU A 221 -0.70 11.26 22.72
C LEU A 221 -0.13 11.21 24.16
N LYS A 222 -0.94 11.44 25.20
CA LYS A 222 -0.51 11.28 26.60
C LYS A 222 -0.43 9.82 27.06
N SER A 223 -1.08 8.89 26.37
CA SER A 223 -1.10 7.47 26.73
C SER A 223 0.13 6.74 26.22
N LYS A 224 0.90 6.10 27.11
CA LYS A 224 2.02 5.23 26.73
C LYS A 224 1.58 4.04 25.86
N MET A 225 0.34 3.58 26.03
CA MET A 225 -0.23 2.49 25.24
C MET A 225 -0.36 2.89 23.77
N ILE A 226 -0.74 4.14 23.49
CA ILE A 226 -0.85 4.66 22.13
C ILE A 226 0.52 4.66 21.43
N TRP A 227 1.57 5.11 22.09
CA TRP A 227 2.91 5.07 21.52
C TRP A 227 3.38 3.64 21.21
N LEU A 228 3.00 2.66 22.04
CA LEU A 228 3.29 1.25 21.77
C LEU A 228 2.57 0.80 20.48
N PHE A 229 1.28 1.13 20.30
CA PHE A 229 0.55 0.77 19.08
C PHE A 229 1.01 1.53 17.85
N LEU A 230 1.41 2.80 17.98
CA LEU A 230 2.04 3.55 16.88
C LEU A 230 3.35 2.88 16.45
N LEU A 231 4.20 2.48 17.41
CA LEU A 231 5.41 1.70 17.10
C LEU A 231 5.07 0.38 16.41
N MET A 232 4.02 -0.31 16.83
CA MET A 232 3.57 -1.55 16.19
C MET A 232 3.14 -1.31 14.74
N MET A 233 2.44 -0.20 14.45
CA MET A 233 2.06 0.18 13.08
C MET A 233 3.27 0.50 12.22
N VAL A 234 4.22 1.31 12.73
CA VAL A 234 5.50 1.57 12.04
C VAL A 234 6.20 0.27 11.70
N CYS A 235 6.33 -0.64 12.67
CA CYS A 235 6.99 -1.92 12.45
C CYS A 235 6.24 -2.82 11.47
N ALA A 236 4.90 -2.80 11.47
CA ALA A 236 4.08 -3.57 10.53
C ALA A 236 4.29 -3.08 9.09
N GLY A 237 4.17 -1.76 8.83
CA GLY A 237 4.42 -1.17 7.52
C GLY A 237 5.86 -1.38 7.04
N ALA A 238 6.85 -1.19 7.93
CA ALA A 238 8.24 -1.40 7.61
C ALA A 238 8.58 -2.86 7.28
N SER A 239 7.97 -3.83 7.99
CA SER A 239 8.16 -5.26 7.71
C SER A 239 7.56 -5.68 6.37
N GLU A 240 6.43 -5.10 5.99
CA GLU A 240 5.76 -5.37 4.71
C GLU A 240 6.53 -4.74 3.55
N GLN A 241 6.72 -3.43 3.58
CA GLN A 241 7.31 -2.70 2.46
C GLN A 241 8.82 -2.90 2.34
N GLY A 242 9.52 -3.18 3.44
CA GLY A 242 10.94 -3.51 3.42
C GLY A 242 11.27 -4.74 2.55
N MET A 243 10.40 -5.73 2.49
CA MET A 243 10.54 -6.88 1.59
C MET A 243 9.90 -6.61 0.22
N SER A 244 8.63 -6.15 0.20
CA SER A 244 7.83 -6.01 -1.01
C SER A 244 8.49 -5.11 -2.06
N GLN A 245 9.00 -3.94 -1.65
CA GLN A 245 9.57 -2.94 -2.55
C GLN A 245 10.89 -3.40 -3.21
N TRP A 246 11.63 -4.27 -2.55
CA TRP A 246 12.92 -4.73 -3.05
C TRP A 246 12.89 -6.15 -3.65
N ALA A 247 11.76 -6.86 -3.57
CA ALA A 247 11.66 -8.27 -3.95
C ALA A 247 12.04 -8.53 -5.41
N SER A 248 11.61 -7.69 -6.37
CA SER A 248 11.97 -7.84 -7.80
C SER A 248 13.46 -7.60 -8.03
N LEU A 249 14.00 -6.48 -7.55
CA LEU A 249 15.43 -6.16 -7.68
C LEU A 249 16.29 -7.23 -6.98
N PHE A 250 15.90 -7.69 -5.80
CA PHE A 250 16.58 -8.74 -5.06
C PHE A 250 16.62 -10.06 -5.83
N ALA A 251 15.51 -10.47 -6.43
CA ALA A 251 15.46 -11.68 -7.25
C ALA A 251 16.39 -11.58 -8.46
N GLU A 252 16.36 -10.47 -9.16
CA GLU A 252 17.09 -10.29 -10.42
C GLU A 252 18.59 -10.06 -10.19
N THR A 253 18.96 -9.11 -9.32
CA THR A 253 20.36 -8.74 -9.10
C THR A 253 21.02 -9.51 -7.97
N GLY A 254 20.28 -9.77 -6.89
CA GLY A 254 20.79 -10.45 -5.69
C GLY A 254 20.86 -11.97 -5.84
N LEU A 255 19.89 -12.57 -6.52
CA LEU A 255 19.79 -14.01 -6.71
C LEU A 255 20.10 -14.47 -8.15
N LYS A 256 20.30 -13.54 -9.09
CA LYS A 256 20.57 -13.81 -10.52
C LYS A 256 19.48 -14.64 -11.20
N VAL A 257 18.23 -14.46 -10.77
CA VAL A 257 17.06 -15.11 -11.39
C VAL A 257 16.58 -14.26 -12.57
N PRO A 258 16.19 -14.88 -13.72
CA PRO A 258 15.60 -14.13 -14.83
C PRO A 258 14.43 -13.27 -14.40
N LYS A 259 14.29 -12.06 -14.95
CA LYS A 259 13.30 -11.07 -14.54
C LYS A 259 11.88 -11.62 -14.38
N ALA A 260 11.37 -12.34 -15.39
CA ALA A 260 10.02 -12.90 -15.36
C ALA A 260 9.81 -13.86 -14.17
N MET A 261 10.77 -14.75 -13.89
CA MET A 261 10.71 -15.63 -12.72
C MET A 261 10.89 -14.85 -11.43
N GLY A 262 11.76 -13.84 -11.41
CA GLY A 262 12.02 -12.99 -10.27
C GLY A 262 10.77 -12.21 -9.86
N ASP A 263 10.08 -11.62 -10.82
CA ASP A 263 8.85 -10.86 -10.59
C ASP A 263 7.69 -11.77 -10.11
N LEU A 264 7.55 -12.97 -10.70
CA LEU A 264 6.49 -13.90 -10.32
C LEU A 264 6.74 -14.58 -8.97
N LEU A 265 7.96 -15.00 -8.69
CA LEU A 265 8.29 -15.70 -7.44
C LEU A 265 8.70 -14.76 -6.31
N GLY A 266 9.05 -13.50 -6.59
CA GLY A 266 9.30 -12.46 -5.61
C GLY A 266 8.01 -11.70 -5.27
N PRO A 267 7.78 -10.53 -5.88
CA PRO A 267 6.67 -9.64 -5.48
C PRO A 267 5.28 -10.22 -5.75
N CYS A 268 5.07 -11.01 -6.83
CA CYS A 268 3.77 -11.62 -7.08
C CYS A 268 3.45 -12.70 -6.03
N ALA A 269 4.37 -13.63 -5.76
CA ALA A 269 4.17 -14.65 -4.73
C ALA A 269 3.99 -14.01 -3.34
N PHE A 270 4.74 -12.95 -3.03
CA PHE A 270 4.54 -12.15 -1.82
C PHE A 270 3.10 -11.63 -1.72
N ALA A 271 2.58 -11.00 -2.77
CA ALA A 271 1.24 -10.42 -2.80
C ALA A 271 0.13 -11.48 -2.71
N VAL A 272 0.28 -12.61 -3.41
CA VAL A 272 -0.65 -13.76 -3.32
C VAL A 272 -0.69 -14.31 -1.91
N MET A 273 0.47 -14.53 -1.29
CA MET A 273 0.57 -15.07 0.07
C MET A 273 0.02 -14.09 1.11
N MET A 274 0.20 -12.78 0.91
CA MET A 274 -0.41 -11.74 1.76
C MET A 274 -1.94 -11.76 1.64
N GLY A 275 -2.48 -11.84 0.43
CA GLY A 275 -3.92 -11.96 0.19
C GLY A 275 -4.50 -13.23 0.79
N LEU A 276 -3.81 -14.36 0.66
CA LEU A 276 -4.19 -15.63 1.26
C LEU A 276 -4.23 -15.52 2.80
N SER A 277 -3.20 -14.96 3.42
CA SER A 277 -3.14 -14.76 4.87
C SER A 277 -4.33 -13.94 5.38
N ARG A 278 -4.66 -12.83 4.72
CA ARG A 278 -5.82 -11.98 5.04
C ARG A 278 -7.14 -12.75 4.93
N THR A 279 -7.29 -13.54 3.86
CA THR A 279 -8.49 -14.37 3.64
C THR A 279 -8.63 -15.44 4.72
N LEU A 280 -7.57 -16.18 5.03
CA LEU A 280 -7.57 -17.21 6.05
C LEU A 280 -7.90 -16.64 7.43
N TYR A 281 -7.34 -15.47 7.76
CA TYR A 281 -7.67 -14.80 9.00
C TYR A 281 -9.12 -14.32 9.03
N GLY A 282 -9.67 -13.82 7.91
CA GLY A 282 -11.09 -13.47 7.79
C GLY A 282 -12.02 -14.64 8.10
N ILE A 283 -11.66 -15.86 7.65
CA ILE A 283 -12.48 -17.07 7.83
C ILE A 283 -12.35 -17.65 9.25
N TRP A 284 -11.13 -17.71 9.78
CA TRP A 284 -10.84 -18.44 11.03
C TRP A 284 -10.39 -17.57 12.19
N GLY A 285 -10.18 -16.27 11.98
CA GLY A 285 -9.63 -15.34 12.97
C GLY A 285 -10.44 -15.27 14.27
N ALA A 286 -11.77 -15.39 14.20
CA ALA A 286 -12.64 -15.43 15.37
C ALA A 286 -12.34 -16.62 16.32
N ARG A 287 -11.71 -17.70 15.82
CA ARG A 287 -11.36 -18.89 16.61
C ARG A 287 -9.95 -18.85 17.18
N ILE A 288 -9.14 -17.86 16.78
CA ILE A 288 -7.71 -17.78 17.10
C ILE A 288 -7.46 -16.55 17.99
N SER A 289 -6.67 -16.72 19.05
CA SER A 289 -6.23 -15.55 19.83
C SER A 289 -5.40 -14.59 18.96
N LEU A 290 -5.91 -13.39 18.71
CA LEU A 290 -5.27 -12.40 17.87
C LEU A 290 -3.81 -12.13 18.31
N LYS A 291 -3.56 -11.98 19.62
CA LYS A 291 -2.20 -11.79 20.15
C LYS A 291 -1.26 -12.94 19.79
N ARG A 292 -1.72 -14.20 19.86
CA ARG A 292 -0.89 -15.36 19.47
C ARG A 292 -0.67 -15.41 17.97
N CYS A 293 -1.71 -15.09 17.19
CA CYS A 293 -1.60 -15.00 15.73
C CYS A 293 -0.57 -13.94 15.33
N MET A 294 -0.62 -12.75 15.90
CA MET A 294 0.35 -11.68 15.66
C MET A 294 1.78 -12.11 16.03
N ALA A 295 1.98 -12.74 17.19
CA ALA A 295 3.30 -13.21 17.60
C ALA A 295 3.85 -14.30 16.66
N ALA A 296 3.00 -15.25 16.25
CA ALA A 296 3.38 -16.28 15.28
C ALA A 296 3.72 -15.66 13.91
N SER A 297 2.95 -14.68 13.46
CA SER A 297 3.22 -13.95 12.21
C SER A 297 4.54 -13.17 12.27
N CYS A 298 4.87 -12.54 13.40
CA CYS A 298 6.18 -11.90 13.57
C CYS A 298 7.33 -12.92 13.49
N LEU A 299 7.20 -14.08 14.14
CA LEU A 299 8.20 -15.15 14.06
C LEU A 299 8.35 -15.69 12.64
N LEU A 300 7.23 -15.91 11.93
CA LEU A 300 7.24 -16.33 10.53
C LEU A 300 7.89 -15.26 9.63
N CYS A 301 7.65 -13.97 9.91
CA CYS A 301 8.26 -12.86 9.19
C CYS A 301 9.79 -12.88 9.37
N VAL A 302 10.28 -13.02 10.61
CA VAL A 302 11.71 -13.15 10.90
C VAL A 302 12.30 -14.37 10.17
N ALA A 303 11.63 -15.51 10.21
CA ALA A 303 12.06 -16.71 9.49
C ALA A 303 12.09 -16.49 7.97
N GLY A 304 11.10 -15.79 7.41
CA GLY A 304 11.05 -15.43 5.99
C GLY A 304 12.22 -14.52 5.58
N TYR A 305 12.50 -13.46 6.35
CA TYR A 305 13.67 -12.59 6.13
C TYR A 305 14.99 -13.38 6.24
N ALA A 306 15.11 -14.23 7.25
CA ALA A 306 16.29 -15.09 7.41
C ALA A 306 16.46 -16.07 6.23
N ALA A 307 15.38 -16.69 5.77
CA ALA A 307 15.41 -17.56 4.59
C ALA A 307 15.80 -16.76 3.34
N ALA A 308 15.24 -15.57 3.12
CA ALA A 308 15.60 -14.73 1.98
C ALA A 308 17.10 -14.39 1.96
N VAL A 309 17.70 -14.10 3.12
CA VAL A 309 19.11 -13.69 3.24
C VAL A 309 20.09 -14.86 3.22
N PHE A 310 19.82 -15.91 4.01
CA PHE A 310 20.78 -16.97 4.30
C PHE A 310 20.58 -18.24 3.47
N ALA A 311 19.46 -18.38 2.75
CA ALA A 311 19.25 -19.57 1.94
C ALA A 311 20.34 -19.73 0.87
N PRO A 312 20.85 -20.98 0.66
CA PRO A 312 21.90 -21.24 -0.31
C PRO A 312 21.38 -21.23 -1.76
N TRP A 313 20.08 -21.49 -1.96
CA TRP A 313 19.45 -21.59 -3.27
C TRP A 313 18.49 -20.43 -3.54
N PRO A 314 18.50 -19.85 -4.76
CA PRO A 314 17.58 -18.76 -5.13
C PRO A 314 16.11 -19.07 -4.86
N LEU A 315 15.65 -20.27 -5.17
CA LEU A 315 14.25 -20.67 -4.98
C LEU A 315 13.84 -20.63 -3.50
N LEU A 316 14.73 -21.05 -2.60
CA LEU A 316 14.48 -21.01 -1.15
C LEU A 316 14.49 -19.57 -0.62
N SER A 317 15.36 -18.70 -1.17
CA SER A 317 15.34 -17.26 -0.87
C SER A 317 14.01 -16.62 -1.30
N LEU A 318 13.50 -16.95 -2.49
CA LEU A 318 12.20 -16.47 -2.98
C LEU A 318 11.03 -17.03 -2.18
N ALA A 319 11.10 -18.29 -1.74
CA ALA A 319 10.14 -18.85 -0.79
C ALA A 319 10.15 -18.07 0.55
N GLY A 320 11.31 -17.59 0.99
CA GLY A 320 11.44 -16.67 2.12
C GLY A 320 10.68 -15.36 1.89
N CYS A 321 10.79 -14.75 0.70
CA CYS A 321 10.01 -13.57 0.33
C CYS A 321 8.50 -13.85 0.37
N ALA A 322 8.05 -14.97 -0.19
CA ALA A 322 6.64 -15.39 -0.16
C ALA A 322 6.14 -15.62 1.28
N LEU A 323 6.97 -16.24 2.14
CA LEU A 323 6.68 -16.43 3.56
C LEU A 323 6.56 -15.10 4.30
N CYS A 324 7.39 -14.10 3.98
CA CYS A 324 7.22 -12.73 4.47
C CYS A 324 5.84 -12.19 4.06
N GLY A 325 5.44 -12.34 2.79
CA GLY A 325 4.11 -11.94 2.31
C GLY A 325 2.99 -12.54 3.15
N PHE A 326 3.02 -13.86 3.40
CA PHE A 326 2.04 -14.52 4.24
C PHE A 326 2.01 -13.95 5.66
N SER A 327 3.17 -13.75 6.24
CA SER A 327 3.31 -13.31 7.63
C SER A 327 2.85 -11.86 7.85
N VAL A 328 3.14 -10.94 6.92
CA VAL A 328 2.76 -9.53 7.07
C VAL A 328 1.27 -9.28 6.86
N GLY A 329 0.55 -10.19 6.20
CA GLY A 329 -0.86 -10.03 5.91
C GLY A 329 -1.73 -9.67 7.11
N ILE A 330 -1.41 -10.18 8.31
CA ILE A 330 -2.15 -9.91 9.54
C ILE A 330 -1.54 -8.76 10.38
N LEU A 331 -0.30 -8.36 10.14
CA LEU A 331 0.41 -7.44 11.04
C LEU A 331 -0.26 -6.06 11.10
N TRP A 332 -0.65 -5.51 9.97
CA TRP A 332 -1.36 -4.24 9.90
C TRP A 332 -2.79 -4.33 10.47
N PRO A 333 -3.72 -5.13 9.92
CA PRO A 333 -5.07 -5.22 10.43
C PRO A 333 -5.14 -5.76 11.86
N GLY A 334 -4.23 -6.66 12.23
CA GLY A 334 -4.15 -7.19 13.58
C GLY A 334 -3.73 -6.15 14.62
N THR A 335 -2.86 -5.20 14.25
CA THR A 335 -2.48 -4.09 15.13
C THR A 335 -3.67 -3.18 15.41
N PHE A 336 -4.46 -2.84 14.37
CA PHE A 336 -5.72 -2.11 14.55
C PHE A 336 -6.69 -2.85 15.46
N SER A 337 -6.92 -4.13 15.20
CA SER A 337 -7.85 -4.93 16.00
C SER A 337 -7.41 -5.06 17.46
N LEU A 338 -6.10 -5.26 17.72
CA LEU A 338 -5.57 -5.27 19.08
C LEU A 338 -5.75 -3.92 19.78
N PHE A 339 -5.58 -2.82 19.05
CA PHE A 339 -5.80 -1.49 19.59
C PHE A 339 -7.26 -1.28 20.01
N MET A 340 -8.23 -1.60 19.14
CA MET A 340 -9.66 -1.43 19.43
C MET A 340 -10.08 -2.20 20.69
N VAL A 341 -9.48 -3.38 20.94
CA VAL A 341 -9.71 -4.15 22.17
C VAL A 341 -9.16 -3.45 23.42
N HIS A 342 -8.04 -2.70 23.31
CA HIS A 342 -7.38 -2.07 24.46
C HIS A 342 -7.84 -0.63 24.70
N CYS A 343 -8.30 0.07 23.67
CA CYS A 343 -8.67 1.47 23.68
C CYS A 343 -9.93 1.71 22.82
N PRO A 344 -11.12 1.25 23.25
CA PRO A 344 -12.36 1.34 22.47
C PRO A 344 -12.83 2.78 22.22
N GLU A 345 -12.36 3.77 23.00
CA GLU A 345 -12.73 5.18 22.87
C GLU A 345 -11.91 5.97 21.83
N GLY A 346 -11.09 5.26 21.01
CA GLY A 346 -10.09 5.86 20.14
C GLY A 346 -10.60 6.73 18.98
N GLY A 347 -11.83 6.54 18.53
CA GLY A 347 -12.45 7.35 17.46
C GLY A 347 -11.66 7.40 16.14
N THR A 348 -12.17 8.16 15.15
CA THR A 348 -11.57 8.30 13.81
C THR A 348 -10.21 8.98 13.79
N ALA A 349 -9.95 9.94 14.70
CA ALA A 349 -8.65 10.60 14.82
C ALA A 349 -7.51 9.61 15.12
N MET A 350 -7.82 8.53 15.82
CA MET A 350 -6.87 7.45 16.09
C MET A 350 -6.58 6.60 14.87
N PHE A 351 -7.59 6.31 14.04
CA PHE A 351 -7.39 5.59 12.78
C PHE A 351 -6.44 6.37 11.86
N ALA A 352 -6.64 7.69 11.73
CA ALA A 352 -5.76 8.56 10.95
C ALA A 352 -4.32 8.56 11.49
N LEU A 353 -4.15 8.61 12.82
CA LEU A 353 -2.82 8.57 13.44
C LEU A 353 -2.12 7.24 13.22
N PHE A 354 -2.86 6.13 13.21
CA PHE A 354 -2.30 4.80 12.93
C PHE A 354 -1.96 4.61 11.46
N ALA A 355 -2.81 5.09 10.54
CA ALA A 355 -2.49 5.09 9.12
C ALA A 355 -1.17 5.85 8.89
N LEU A 356 -1.07 7.08 9.43
CA LEU A 356 0.14 7.88 9.37
C LEU A 356 1.38 7.16 9.93
N ALA A 357 1.24 6.46 11.08
CA ALA A 357 2.35 5.69 11.65
C ALA A 357 2.74 4.51 10.75
N GLY A 358 1.75 3.88 10.11
CA GLY A 358 1.98 2.83 9.12
C GLY A 358 2.76 3.35 7.91
N ASP A 359 2.41 4.51 7.37
CA ASP A 359 3.09 5.14 6.23
C ASP A 359 4.53 5.53 6.56
N VAL A 360 4.76 6.02 7.80
CA VAL A 360 6.14 6.19 8.32
C VAL A 360 6.90 4.86 8.23
N GLY A 361 6.27 3.74 8.60
CA GLY A 361 6.86 2.41 8.46
C GLY A 361 7.12 2.03 7.01
N CYS A 362 6.16 2.30 6.12
CA CYS A 362 6.29 2.03 4.68
C CYS A 362 7.43 2.83 4.02
N ALA A 363 7.75 4.00 4.54
CA ALA A 363 8.93 4.78 4.13
C ALA A 363 10.22 4.26 4.76
N LEU A 364 10.21 3.98 6.07
CA LEU A 364 11.39 3.58 6.83
C LEU A 364 11.90 2.19 6.45
N GLY A 365 11.02 1.21 6.25
CA GLY A 365 11.40 -0.17 5.94
C GLY A 365 12.28 -0.24 4.69
N PRO A 366 11.77 0.16 3.52
CA PRO A 366 12.56 0.19 2.29
C PRO A 366 13.76 1.14 2.36
N GLY A 367 13.61 2.28 3.06
CA GLY A 367 14.69 3.24 3.30
C GLY A 367 15.90 2.61 4.01
N VAL A 368 15.65 1.83 5.07
CA VAL A 368 16.69 1.08 5.79
C VAL A 368 17.33 0.03 4.89
N VAL A 369 16.52 -0.74 4.13
CA VAL A 369 17.06 -1.72 3.17
C VAL A 369 17.99 -1.04 2.19
N GLY A 370 17.56 0.04 1.56
CA GLY A 370 18.35 0.74 0.55
C GLY A 370 19.60 1.39 1.12
N ALA A 371 19.50 2.08 2.26
CA ALA A 371 20.64 2.73 2.90
C ALA A 371 21.74 1.73 3.32
N VAL A 372 21.34 0.64 4.00
CA VAL A 372 22.30 -0.40 4.43
C VAL A 372 22.88 -1.14 3.22
N SER A 373 22.06 -1.43 2.19
CA SER A 373 22.55 -2.03 0.94
C SER A 373 23.57 -1.13 0.24
N GLY A 374 23.30 0.18 0.18
CA GLY A 374 24.24 1.16 -0.39
C GLY A 374 25.59 1.21 0.36
N MET A 375 25.55 1.22 1.70
CA MET A 375 26.77 1.17 2.54
C MET A 375 27.53 -0.17 2.40
N ALA A 376 26.82 -1.25 2.09
CA ALA A 376 27.39 -2.58 1.86
C ALA A 376 27.77 -2.86 0.39
N GLY A 377 28.07 -1.83 -0.40
CA GLY A 377 28.48 -1.97 -1.79
C GLY A 377 27.40 -2.51 -2.73
N GLY A 378 26.12 -2.28 -2.43
CA GLY A 378 24.98 -2.75 -3.22
C GLY A 378 24.43 -4.12 -2.78
N ALA A 379 24.94 -4.69 -1.68
CA ALA A 379 24.53 -6.00 -1.19
C ALA A 379 23.11 -5.97 -0.58
N LEU A 380 22.06 -6.24 -1.36
CA LEU A 380 20.67 -6.23 -0.91
C LEU A 380 20.39 -7.17 0.28
N LYS A 381 21.12 -8.29 0.38
CA LYS A 381 21.04 -9.20 1.55
C LYS A 381 21.34 -8.50 2.87
N ALA A 382 22.31 -7.56 2.89
CA ALA A 382 22.64 -6.79 4.09
C ALA A 382 21.49 -5.86 4.49
N GLY A 383 20.88 -5.19 3.52
CA GLY A 383 19.72 -4.34 3.75
C GLY A 383 18.50 -5.10 4.26
N LEU A 384 18.18 -6.23 3.64
CA LEU A 384 17.08 -7.11 4.08
C LEU A 384 17.33 -7.66 5.50
N LEU A 385 18.57 -7.99 5.83
CA LEU A 385 18.93 -8.42 7.19
C LEU A 385 18.71 -7.31 8.22
N ALA A 386 19.05 -6.06 7.89
CA ALA A 386 18.79 -4.92 8.75
C ALA A 386 17.27 -4.69 8.95
N ALA A 387 16.47 -4.83 7.90
CA ALA A 387 15.01 -4.71 7.98
C ALA A 387 14.35 -5.79 8.85
N CYS A 388 15.00 -6.94 9.06
CA CYS A 388 14.54 -7.97 10.00
C CYS A 388 14.38 -7.45 11.44
N ALA A 389 14.97 -6.32 11.78
CA ALA A 389 14.79 -5.66 13.08
C ALA A 389 13.31 -5.25 13.31
N PHE A 390 12.56 -4.87 12.26
CA PHE A 390 11.18 -4.41 12.42
C PHE A 390 10.22 -5.51 12.91
N PRO A 391 10.14 -6.72 12.31
CA PRO A 391 9.31 -7.78 12.85
C PRO A 391 9.78 -8.27 14.23
N VAL A 392 11.07 -8.17 14.57
CA VAL A 392 11.58 -8.46 15.92
C VAL A 392 11.06 -7.41 16.92
N LEU A 393 11.15 -6.12 16.61
CA LEU A 393 10.62 -5.05 17.45
C LEU A 393 9.10 -5.18 17.62
N LEU A 394 8.38 -5.54 16.55
CA LEU A 394 6.94 -5.79 16.62
C LEU A 394 6.62 -6.97 17.54
N LEU A 395 7.36 -8.06 17.46
CA LEU A 395 7.23 -9.22 18.36
C LEU A 395 7.42 -8.83 19.82
N LEU A 396 8.44 -8.04 20.11
CA LEU A 396 8.71 -7.52 21.46
C LEU A 396 7.55 -6.61 21.94
N ALA A 397 7.00 -5.77 21.07
CA ALA A 397 5.87 -4.92 21.39
C ALA A 397 4.61 -5.74 21.68
N VAL A 398 4.27 -6.71 20.82
CA VAL A 398 3.14 -7.65 21.03
C VAL A 398 3.30 -8.44 22.32
N SER A 399 4.51 -8.87 22.67
CA SER A 399 4.77 -9.64 23.92
C SER A 399 4.47 -8.82 25.16
N ARG A 400 4.74 -7.51 25.13
CA ARG A 400 4.51 -6.57 26.27
C ARG A 400 3.03 -6.22 26.47
N LEU A 401 2.15 -6.48 25.52
CA LEU A 401 0.71 -6.31 25.73
C LEU A 401 0.24 -7.27 26.84
N ARG A 402 -0.33 -6.73 27.91
CA ARG A 402 -0.92 -7.55 28.98
C ARG A 402 -2.17 -8.27 28.47
N ARG A 403 -2.39 -9.52 28.87
CA ARG A 403 -3.67 -10.21 28.64
C ARG A 403 -4.72 -9.49 29.49
N ARG A 404 -5.82 -9.00 28.87
CA ARG A 404 -7.00 -8.65 29.67
C ARG A 404 -7.53 -9.92 30.35
N PRO A 405 -7.98 -9.85 31.62
CA PRO A 405 -8.67 -10.97 32.27
C PRO A 405 -9.89 -11.36 31.42
N LYS A 406 -10.15 -12.67 31.29
CA LYS A 406 -11.40 -13.20 30.73
C LYS A 406 -12.53 -12.77 31.65
N GLY A 407 -13.28 -11.72 31.32
CA GLY A 407 -14.41 -11.27 32.15
C GLY A 407 -15.12 -10.01 31.63
N GLU A 408 -14.56 -9.32 30.67
CA GLU A 408 -15.17 -8.12 30.05
C GLU A 408 -15.18 -8.26 28.52
N GLN A 409 -15.93 -9.27 28.04
CA GLN A 409 -16.33 -9.38 26.62
C GLN A 409 -17.81 -9.09 26.51
#